data_cf00c241fbff82d4ecdbe8c77726464d
#
_entry.id   cf00c241fbff82d4ecdbe8c77726464d
#
_cell.length_a   1.000
_cell.length_b   1.000
_cell.length_c   1.000
_cell.angle_alpha   90.00
_cell.angle_beta   90.00
_cell.angle_gamma   90.00
#
_symmetry.space_group_name_H-M   'P 1'
#
loop_
_entity.id
_entity.type
_entity.pdbx_description
1 polymer ?
#
loop_
_entity_poly.entity_id
_entity_poly.type
_entity_poly.pdbx_seq_one_letter_code
_entity_poly.pdbx_strand_id
1 'polypeptide(L)'
;MEKEEEKKPKKRVRLLTMRNVYDKKISKFQFDGMWAEYVSPEPEDHGIWLIYGAEKNGKTTFALMLANYLRQMGRVLYLSAEEGISASIQDTCLQVGIPEECSNMYMYEYMPVEDLWEKLRDR
;
A
#
# COMPACT_ATOMS: atom_id res chain seq x y z
N MET A 1 20.53 -31.23 23.87
CA MET A 1 19.26 -30.68 24.39
C MET A 1 18.57 -29.99 23.26
N GLU A 2 17.55 -30.63 22.78
CA GLU A 2 16.68 -29.99 21.78
C GLU A 2 15.92 -28.87 22.48
N LYS A 3 16.11 -27.64 22.02
CA LYS A 3 15.23 -26.56 22.42
C LYS A 3 13.85 -26.91 21.89
N GLU A 4 12.91 -27.17 22.78
CA GLU A 4 11.51 -27.19 22.35
C GLU A 4 11.22 -25.85 21.72
N GLU A 5 10.92 -25.87 20.41
CA GLU A 5 10.38 -24.70 19.76
C GLU A 5 9.09 -24.33 20.48
N GLU A 6 9.05 -23.14 21.07
CA GLU A 6 7.81 -22.61 21.59
C GLU A 6 6.80 -22.58 20.45
N LYS A 7 5.87 -23.51 20.50
CA LYS A 7 4.74 -23.49 19.56
C LYS A 7 3.97 -22.20 19.79
N LYS A 8 4.04 -21.29 18.86
CA LYS A 8 3.13 -20.14 18.84
C LYS A 8 1.71 -20.68 18.96
N PRO A 9 0.89 -20.14 19.89
CA PRO A 9 -0.50 -20.59 20.00
C PRO A 9 -1.16 -20.49 18.64
N LYS A 10 -1.64 -21.61 18.15
CA LYS A 10 -2.43 -21.64 16.91
C LYS A 10 -3.66 -20.77 17.14
N LYS A 11 -3.85 -19.75 16.30
CA LYS A 11 -5.13 -19.04 16.27
C LYS A 11 -6.24 -20.07 16.10
N ARG A 12 -7.13 -20.15 17.05
CA ARG A 12 -8.31 -21.01 16.92
C ARG A 12 -9.11 -20.51 15.74
N VAL A 13 -9.28 -21.37 14.72
CA VAL A 13 -10.21 -21.10 13.64
C VAL A 13 -11.61 -21.18 14.24
N ARG A 14 -12.25 -20.04 14.30
CA ARG A 14 -13.59 -19.92 14.87
C ARG A 14 -14.62 -20.00 13.75
N LEU A 15 -15.61 -20.85 13.93
CA LEU A 15 -16.78 -20.82 13.06
C LEU A 15 -17.57 -19.53 13.32
N LEU A 16 -17.82 -18.79 12.26
CA LEU A 16 -18.56 -17.55 12.33
C LEU A 16 -20.00 -17.78 11.90
N THR A 17 -20.93 -17.28 12.69
CA THR A 17 -22.31 -17.17 12.24
C THR A 17 -22.46 -16.03 11.25
N MET A 18 -23.53 -16.00 10.46
CA MET A 18 -23.75 -14.90 9.54
C MET A 18 -23.90 -13.56 10.29
N ARG A 19 -24.46 -13.58 11.48
CA ARG A 19 -24.53 -12.41 12.33
C ARG A 19 -23.12 -11.89 12.67
N ASN A 20 -22.20 -12.76 13.04
CA ASN A 20 -20.80 -12.37 13.29
C ASN A 20 -20.16 -11.75 12.05
N VAL A 21 -20.44 -12.30 10.87
CA VAL A 21 -19.92 -11.77 9.60
C VAL A 21 -20.43 -10.35 9.35
N TYR A 22 -21.74 -10.13 9.49
CA TYR A 22 -22.35 -8.83 9.24
C TYR A 22 -21.98 -7.77 10.30
N ASP A 23 -21.77 -8.18 11.55
CA ASP A 23 -21.42 -7.29 12.65
C ASP A 23 -19.92 -6.93 12.66
N LYS A 24 -19.11 -7.60 11.86
CA LYS A 24 -17.68 -7.31 11.80
C LYS A 24 -17.45 -5.91 11.23
N LYS A 25 -16.72 -5.10 11.99
CA LYS A 25 -16.30 -3.77 11.54
C LYS A 25 -15.10 -3.92 10.61
N ILE A 26 -15.26 -3.46 9.38
CA ILE A 26 -14.19 -3.47 8.36
C ILE A 26 -13.76 -2.03 8.14
N SER A 27 -12.46 -1.78 8.31
CA SER A 27 -11.88 -0.48 8.05
C SER A 27 -11.78 -0.23 6.54
N LYS A 28 -12.18 0.94 6.11
CA LYS A 28 -12.25 1.31 4.69
C LYS A 28 -11.72 2.71 4.47
N PHE A 29 -11.15 2.93 3.29
CA PHE A 29 -10.88 4.28 2.81
C PHE A 29 -12.18 4.97 2.40
N GLN A 30 -12.21 6.28 2.50
CA GLN A 30 -13.27 7.11 1.95
C GLN A 30 -12.72 7.83 0.72
N PHE A 31 -13.00 7.27 -0.45
CA PHE A 31 -12.57 7.86 -1.72
C PHE A 31 -13.63 8.84 -2.23
N ASP A 32 -13.18 9.83 -2.97
CA ASP A 32 -14.03 10.83 -3.61
C ASP A 32 -13.61 11.04 -5.06
N GLY A 33 -14.37 11.87 -5.79
CA GLY A 33 -14.06 12.23 -7.15
C GLY A 33 -13.91 11.04 -8.09
N MET A 34 -12.91 11.10 -8.94
CA MET A 34 -12.66 10.04 -9.92
C MET A 34 -12.25 8.72 -9.25
N TRP A 35 -11.62 8.77 -8.08
CA TRP A 35 -11.22 7.56 -7.37
C TRP A 35 -12.44 6.78 -6.88
N ALA A 36 -13.46 7.48 -6.39
CA ALA A 36 -14.73 6.86 -6.02
C ALA A 36 -15.45 6.27 -7.23
N GLU A 37 -15.42 6.98 -8.35
CA GLU A 37 -16.12 6.57 -9.57
C GLU A 37 -15.45 5.39 -10.27
N TYR A 38 -14.11 5.44 -10.44
CA TYR A 38 -13.40 4.47 -11.27
C TYR A 38 -12.74 3.34 -10.47
N VAL A 39 -12.53 3.49 -9.19
CA VAL A 39 -11.97 2.45 -8.33
C VAL A 39 -13.05 1.91 -7.40
N SER A 40 -13.39 2.64 -6.38
CA SER A 40 -14.46 2.30 -5.42
C SER A 40 -14.65 3.47 -4.46
N PRO A 41 -15.90 3.76 -4.05
CA PRO A 41 -16.10 4.80 -3.03
C PRO A 41 -15.53 4.44 -1.67
N GLU A 42 -15.59 3.18 -1.28
CA GLU A 42 -15.16 2.72 0.04
C GLU A 42 -14.36 1.41 -0.04
N PRO A 43 -13.15 1.44 -0.65
CA PRO A 43 -12.32 0.24 -0.68
C PRO A 43 -11.75 -0.05 0.71
N GLU A 44 -11.57 -1.33 1.01
CA GLU A 44 -10.91 -1.72 2.25
C GLU A 44 -9.49 -1.16 2.30
N ASP A 45 -9.05 -0.71 3.48
CA ASP A 45 -7.74 -0.09 3.67
C ASP A 45 -6.61 -1.09 3.97
N HIS A 46 -6.86 -2.35 3.70
CA HIS A 46 -5.90 -3.44 3.87
C HIS A 46 -6.02 -4.44 2.72
N GLY A 47 -5.05 -5.33 2.61
CA GLY A 47 -4.98 -6.31 1.53
C GLY A 47 -3.97 -5.91 0.46
N ILE A 48 -4.05 -6.57 -0.67
CA ILE A 48 -3.12 -6.37 -1.79
C ILE A 48 -3.92 -6.02 -3.04
N TRP A 49 -3.53 -4.93 -3.69
CA TRP A 49 -4.09 -4.54 -4.97
C TRP A 49 -3.06 -4.81 -6.07
N LEU A 50 -3.50 -5.39 -7.15
CA LEU A 50 -2.65 -5.66 -8.30
C LEU A 50 -3.03 -4.74 -9.46
N ILE A 51 -2.04 -3.98 -9.93
CA ILE A 51 -2.16 -3.15 -11.12
C ILE A 51 -1.30 -3.78 -12.20
N TYR A 52 -1.91 -4.20 -13.29
CA TYR A 52 -1.19 -4.87 -14.36
C TYR A 52 -1.61 -4.35 -15.73
N GLY A 53 -0.76 -4.57 -16.70
CA GLY A 53 -0.97 -4.17 -18.08
C GLY A 53 0.32 -4.29 -18.88
N ALA A 54 0.24 -4.07 -20.18
CA ALA A 54 1.41 -4.08 -21.05
C ALA A 54 2.37 -2.93 -20.68
N GLU A 55 3.64 -3.07 -21.04
CA GLU A 55 4.64 -2.03 -20.83
C GLU A 55 4.20 -0.72 -21.50
N LYS A 56 4.59 0.40 -20.91
CA LYS A 56 4.30 1.77 -21.39
C LYS A 56 2.82 2.16 -21.44
N ASN A 57 1.98 1.48 -20.65
CA ASN A 57 0.54 1.81 -20.56
C ASN A 57 0.20 2.70 -19.35
N GLY A 58 1.19 3.41 -18.80
CA GLY A 58 0.91 4.37 -17.74
C GLY A 58 0.73 3.77 -16.34
N LYS A 59 1.17 2.53 -16.12
CA LYS A 59 1.04 1.87 -14.80
C LYS A 59 1.76 2.65 -13.70
N THR A 60 2.98 3.10 -13.97
CA THR A 60 3.78 3.87 -13.02
C THR A 60 3.10 5.21 -12.71
N THR A 61 2.61 5.89 -13.74
CA THR A 61 1.86 7.14 -13.57
C THR A 61 0.63 6.93 -12.71
N PHE A 62 -0.14 5.89 -12.99
CA PHE A 62 -1.33 5.55 -12.20
C PHE A 62 -0.96 5.23 -10.75
N ALA A 63 0.09 4.43 -10.54
CA ALA A 63 0.54 4.08 -9.18
C ALA A 63 0.98 5.31 -8.40
N LEU A 64 1.69 6.24 -9.01
CA LEU A 64 2.11 7.48 -8.37
C LEU A 64 0.93 8.43 -8.13
N MET A 65 -0.05 8.48 -9.03
CA MET A 65 -1.30 9.21 -8.80
C MET A 65 -2.05 8.65 -7.60
N LEU A 66 -2.16 7.33 -7.51
CA LEU A 66 -2.80 6.67 -6.37
C LEU A 66 -2.04 6.94 -5.07
N ALA A 67 -0.71 6.84 -5.09
CA ALA A 67 0.12 7.14 -3.94
C ALA A 67 -0.06 8.59 -3.48
N ASN A 68 -0.09 9.53 -4.41
CA ASN A 68 -0.33 10.94 -4.12
C ASN A 68 -1.71 11.16 -3.48
N TYR A 69 -2.72 10.43 -3.95
CA TYR A 69 -4.06 10.49 -3.37
C TYR A 69 -4.09 9.90 -1.96
N LEU A 70 -3.50 8.70 -1.79
CA LEU A 70 -3.51 8.00 -0.50
C LEU A 70 -2.72 8.71 0.60
N ARG A 71 -1.72 9.53 0.26
CA ARG A 71 -0.96 10.29 1.27
C ARG A 71 -1.84 11.27 2.05
N GLN A 72 -2.98 11.64 1.53
CA GLN A 72 -3.96 12.47 2.24
C GLN A 72 -4.65 11.71 3.39
N MET A 73 -4.62 10.40 3.34
CA MET A 73 -5.29 9.52 4.30
C MET A 73 -4.32 8.82 5.25
N GLY A 74 -3.03 8.84 4.96
CA GLY A 74 -2.02 8.17 5.75
C GLY A 74 -0.63 8.30 5.16
N ARG A 75 0.32 7.60 5.73
CA ARG A 75 1.68 7.57 5.23
C ARG A 75 1.79 6.59 4.07
N VAL A 76 2.51 6.99 3.05
CA VAL A 76 2.73 6.16 1.86
C VAL A 76 4.22 5.90 1.70
N LEU A 77 4.56 4.65 1.44
CA LEU A 77 5.90 4.25 1.03
C LEU A 77 5.82 3.67 -0.37
N TYR A 78 6.53 4.28 -1.29
CA TYR A 78 6.63 3.82 -2.68
C TYR A 78 7.99 3.16 -2.90
N LEU A 79 7.98 1.90 -3.32
CA LEU A 79 9.21 1.17 -3.67
C LEU A 79 9.34 1.09 -5.18
N SER A 80 10.35 1.79 -5.71
CA SER A 80 10.67 1.75 -7.14
C SER A 80 11.72 0.67 -7.40
N ALA A 81 11.28 -0.59 -7.32
CA ALA A 81 12.18 -1.74 -7.40
C ALA A 81 12.75 -1.96 -8.79
N GLU A 82 11.99 -1.62 -9.83
CA GLU A 82 12.38 -1.87 -11.22
C GLU A 82 13.20 -0.72 -11.80
N GLU A 83 12.73 0.50 -11.64
CA GLU A 83 13.35 1.68 -12.23
C GLU A 83 14.32 2.42 -11.29
N GLY A 84 14.21 2.19 -9.98
CA GLY A 84 14.93 3.00 -8.99
C GLY A 84 14.45 4.44 -8.98
N ILE A 85 15.27 5.36 -8.53
CA ILE A 85 14.99 6.79 -8.58
C ILE A 85 15.62 7.36 -9.86
N SER A 86 14.89 7.21 -10.95
CA SER A 86 15.32 7.63 -12.29
C SER A 86 14.76 9.03 -12.64
N ALA A 87 15.29 9.61 -13.71
CA ALA A 87 14.74 10.86 -14.24
C ALA A 87 13.27 10.71 -14.65
N SER A 88 12.91 9.54 -15.18
CA SER A 88 11.53 9.23 -15.55
C SER A 88 10.59 9.25 -14.34
N ILE A 89 11.02 8.67 -13.22
CA ILE A 89 10.26 8.71 -11.95
C ILE A 89 10.13 10.14 -11.45
N GLN A 90 11.23 10.91 -11.46
CA GLN A 90 11.20 12.33 -11.06
C GLN A 90 10.20 13.12 -11.89
N ASP A 91 10.26 12.98 -13.20
CA ASP A 91 9.36 13.69 -14.12
C ASP A 91 7.90 13.29 -13.88
N THR A 92 7.64 12.02 -13.68
CA THR A 92 6.28 11.54 -13.40
C THR A 92 5.75 12.09 -12.08
N CYS A 93 6.57 12.12 -11.04
CA CYS A 93 6.20 12.71 -9.75
C CYS A 93 5.84 14.19 -9.89
N LEU A 94 6.62 14.95 -10.69
CA LEU A 94 6.33 16.35 -10.97
C LEU A 94 5.03 16.52 -11.74
N GLN A 95 4.79 15.70 -12.75
CA GLN A 95 3.56 15.73 -13.54
C GLN A 95 2.33 15.38 -12.72
N VAL A 96 2.44 14.42 -11.84
CA VAL A 96 1.36 14.01 -10.92
C VAL A 96 1.06 15.13 -9.90
N GLY A 97 2.06 15.96 -9.58
CA GLY A 97 1.90 17.07 -8.65
C GLY A 97 2.18 16.70 -7.22
N ILE A 98 3.12 15.79 -6.98
CA ILE A 98 3.56 15.47 -5.62
C ILE A 98 4.43 16.62 -5.10
N PRO A 99 4.06 17.29 -4.00
CA PRO A 99 4.81 18.44 -3.50
C PRO A 99 6.21 18.05 -3.04
N GLU A 100 7.18 18.93 -3.27
CA GLU A 100 8.54 18.77 -2.77
C GLU A 100 8.57 18.65 -1.23
N GLU A 101 7.77 19.47 -0.57
CA GLU A 101 7.63 19.44 0.88
C GLU A 101 6.45 18.54 1.30
N CYS A 102 6.65 17.22 1.18
CA CYS A 102 5.66 16.23 1.52
C CYS A 102 6.18 15.35 2.65
N SER A 103 5.57 15.46 3.82
CA SER A 103 6.03 14.76 5.03
C SER A 103 5.48 13.34 5.20
N ASN A 104 4.53 12.94 4.37
CA ASN A 104 3.82 11.68 4.53
C ASN A 104 3.96 10.73 3.34
N MET A 105 4.89 11.00 2.44
CA MET A 105 5.23 10.12 1.34
C MET A 105 6.74 9.93 1.28
N TYR A 106 7.16 8.68 1.22
CA TYR A 106 8.55 8.27 1.17
C TYR A 106 8.78 7.36 -0.01
N MET A 107 10.00 7.33 -0.51
CA MET A 107 10.37 6.54 -1.66
C MET A 107 11.70 5.84 -1.40
N TYR A 108 11.78 4.55 -1.77
CA TYR A 108 13.01 3.78 -1.76
C TYR A 108 13.25 3.15 -3.13
N GLU A 109 14.50 2.93 -3.48
CA GLU A 109 14.82 2.24 -4.71
C GLU A 109 14.45 0.76 -4.61
N TYR A 110 15.20 -0.02 -3.92
CA TYR A 110 14.89 -1.42 -3.70
C TYR A 110 15.46 -1.85 -2.36
N MET A 111 14.73 -2.66 -1.68
CA MET A 111 15.24 -3.37 -0.54
C MET A 111 14.49 -4.68 -0.33
N PRO A 112 15.15 -5.71 0.21
CA PRO A 112 14.46 -6.93 0.60
C PRO A 112 13.34 -6.66 1.62
N VAL A 113 12.32 -7.49 1.59
CA VAL A 113 11.16 -7.32 2.48
C VAL A 113 11.57 -7.34 3.96
N GLU A 114 12.56 -8.14 4.30
CA GLU A 114 13.09 -8.23 5.66
C GLU A 114 13.66 -6.90 6.15
N ASP A 115 14.44 -6.24 5.29
CA ASP A 115 15.05 -4.94 5.60
C ASP A 115 13.97 -3.85 5.69
N LEU A 116 12.97 -3.91 4.83
CA LEU A 116 11.84 -3.00 4.84
C LEU A 116 11.08 -3.10 6.15
N TRP A 117 10.82 -4.31 6.61
CA TRP A 117 10.11 -4.55 7.86
C TRP A 117 10.83 -3.92 9.06
N GLU A 118 12.15 -4.08 9.13
CA GLU A 118 12.96 -3.47 10.20
C GLU A 118 12.87 -1.94 10.17
N LYS A 119 12.95 -1.34 8.99
CA LYS A 119 12.89 0.12 8.85
C LYS A 119 11.51 0.69 9.20
N LEU A 120 10.45 -0.02 8.89
CA LEU A 120 9.09 0.41 9.20
C LEU A 120 8.76 0.25 10.68
N ARG A 121 9.32 -0.77 11.33
CA ARG A 121 9.08 -1.02 12.74
C ARG A 121 9.61 0.09 13.63
N ASP A 122 10.70 0.72 13.25
CA ASP A 122 11.39 1.73 14.03
C ASP A 122 10.84 3.16 13.79
N ARG A 123 9.75 3.27 13.05
CA ARG A 123 9.11 4.54 12.74
C ARG A 123 7.70 4.63 13.37
#